data_845bae12f3fcf64842cd50e3c6a8fdf2
#
_entry.id   845bae12f3fcf64842cd50e3c6a8fdf2
#
_cell.length_a   1.000
_cell.length_b   1.000
_cell.length_c   1.000
_cell.angle_alpha   90.00
_cell.angle_beta   90.00
_cell.angle_gamma   90.00
#
_symmetry.space_group_name_H-M   'P 1'
#
loop_
_entity.id
_entity.type
_entity.pdbx_description
1 polymer ?
#
loop_
_entity_poly.entity_id
_entity_poly.type
_entity_poly.pdbx_seq_one_letter_code
_entity_poly.pdbx_strand_id
1 'polypeptide(L)'
;SGVSGYLLAAKADKAAVMKQRGEIYVVDTAAPPGDLSESKVSLSGLVVELDPHQEWEQMYFESWRHQRDFFWDPALGGLDWKAIRDQYAALLPRLGTREELRDLLGELIGELNNSHTYVFGGDPGVRVTRVNTGLLGADLKREGDFYRVARIYRGDPADNVRSPLQDPGVAVAEGDYLLAVNHAPFPAGQPFWASFDNLAGKEVVLTVNATPVREGSRDVVVKLLAGDGDLRYADWVRRNREYVAAKTGGKIAYIHIPNMGSEGLIEFNTWFYPQLDKEGMVVDVRWNGGGFVSQMILERFRRKVLSFDRARGGGVSTYPYRTLNGPFVVLTNEFAGSDGDIFPAAVQLEKLAPVIGMRSWGGVVGIRGDKLLVDGGFLTEPEYAWWDPEQGWDLENRGVVPDIEVQNLPQDLARGVDAQLDRAIAEVLK
;
A
#
# COMPACT_ATOMS: atom_id res chain seq x y z
N SER A 1 18.70 19.28 3.44
CA SER A 1 17.80 18.14 3.63
C SER A 1 18.41 16.86 3.04
N GLY A 2 18.02 15.68 3.53
CA GLY A 2 18.50 14.38 3.03
C GLY A 2 19.80 13.86 3.69
N VAL A 3 20.15 14.33 4.88
CA VAL A 3 21.23 13.76 5.68
C VAL A 3 20.76 12.44 6.29
N SER A 4 21.51 11.36 6.04
CA SER A 4 21.26 10.03 6.61
C SER A 4 22.14 9.71 7.83
N GLY A 5 23.26 10.41 7.98
CA GLY A 5 24.15 10.25 9.12
C GLY A 5 25.33 11.22 9.08
N TYR A 6 26.08 11.28 10.18
CA TYR A 6 27.34 12.03 10.23
C TYR A 6 28.33 11.41 11.21
N LEU A 7 29.59 11.65 10.96
CA LEU A 7 30.71 11.30 11.86
C LEU A 7 31.55 12.53 12.10
N LEU A 8 31.91 12.78 13.35
CA LEU A 8 32.82 13.87 13.73
C LEU A 8 34.27 13.36 13.74
N ALA A 9 35.18 14.18 13.25
CA ALA A 9 36.62 13.96 13.45
C ALA A 9 36.95 14.01 14.93
N ALA A 10 38.09 13.39 15.32
CA ALA A 10 38.49 13.29 16.72
C ALA A 10 38.65 14.66 17.43
N LYS A 11 38.99 15.72 16.67
CA LYS A 11 39.07 17.10 17.18
C LYS A 11 37.77 17.88 17.03
N ALA A 12 36.75 17.27 16.51
CA ALA A 12 35.46 17.87 16.19
C ALA A 12 35.54 19.13 15.28
N ASP A 13 36.64 19.31 14.57
CA ASP A 13 36.88 20.42 13.62
C ASP A 13 36.31 20.13 12.24
N LYS A 14 36.04 18.85 11.91
CA LYS A 14 35.42 18.40 10.66
C LYS A 14 34.33 17.37 10.93
N ALA A 15 33.36 17.35 10.02
CA ALA A 15 32.32 16.34 10.00
C ALA A 15 32.23 15.67 8.61
N ALA A 16 32.22 14.34 8.59
CA ALA A 16 31.80 13.59 7.41
C ALA A 16 30.27 13.46 7.46
N VAL A 17 29.58 14.04 6.49
CA VAL A 17 28.12 14.04 6.38
C VAL A 17 27.73 13.10 5.25
N MET A 18 26.93 12.09 5.58
CA MET A 18 26.38 11.16 4.61
C MET A 18 24.98 11.60 4.21
N LYS A 19 24.72 11.67 2.91
CA LYS A 19 23.40 11.91 2.36
C LYS A 19 22.79 10.65 1.77
N GLN A 20 21.48 10.69 1.56
CA GLN A 20 20.79 9.66 0.81
C GLN A 20 21.49 9.43 -0.54
N ARG A 21 21.57 8.19 -1.01
CA ARG A 21 22.30 7.73 -2.21
C ARG A 21 23.82 7.58 -2.04
N GLY A 22 24.32 7.52 -0.79
CA GLY A 22 25.74 7.23 -0.53
C GLY A 22 26.69 8.40 -0.80
N GLU A 23 26.21 9.62 -0.99
CA GLU A 23 27.07 10.80 -1.14
C GLU A 23 27.69 11.18 0.21
N ILE A 24 28.99 11.40 0.21
CA ILE A 24 29.76 11.78 1.40
C ILE A 24 30.33 13.19 1.17
N TYR A 25 30.19 14.02 2.20
CA TYR A 25 30.71 15.39 2.23
C TYR A 25 31.57 15.56 3.48
N VAL A 26 32.76 16.20 3.36
CA VAL A 26 33.58 16.56 4.49
C VAL A 26 33.56 18.06 4.66
N VAL A 27 32.96 18.50 5.76
CA VAL A 27 32.73 19.93 6.04
C VAL A 27 33.42 20.35 7.33
N ASP A 28 33.84 21.61 7.41
CA ASP A 28 34.31 22.22 8.65
C ASP A 28 33.13 22.46 9.61
N THR A 29 33.36 22.23 10.89
CA THR A 29 32.33 22.39 11.92
C THR A 29 32.27 23.81 12.50
N ALA A 30 33.29 24.65 12.22
CA ALA A 30 33.40 25.99 12.74
C ALA A 30 32.39 26.99 12.13
N ALA A 31 31.91 26.72 10.93
CA ALA A 31 30.92 27.56 10.25
C ALA A 31 29.98 26.70 9.35
N PRO A 32 28.75 27.15 9.10
CA PRO A 32 27.89 26.48 8.14
C PRO A 32 28.54 26.47 6.74
N PRO A 33 28.57 25.32 6.03
CA PRO A 33 29.13 25.27 4.68
C PRO A 33 28.25 26.10 3.72
N GLY A 34 28.88 26.98 2.94
CA GLY A 34 28.18 27.76 1.92
C GLY A 34 27.76 26.89 0.73
N ASP A 35 28.72 26.42 -0.04
CA ASP A 35 28.52 25.45 -1.13
C ASP A 35 29.08 24.07 -0.75
N LEU A 36 28.26 23.05 -0.88
CA LEU A 36 28.67 21.67 -0.59
C LEU A 36 29.38 20.99 -1.75
N SER A 37 29.39 21.57 -2.94
CA SER A 37 29.97 20.92 -4.15
C SER A 37 31.48 20.65 -3.97
N GLU A 38 32.22 21.58 -3.36
CA GLU A 38 33.67 21.44 -3.10
C GLU A 38 33.98 20.49 -1.93
N SER A 39 33.01 20.24 -1.09
CA SER A 39 33.14 19.36 0.08
C SER A 39 32.80 17.89 -0.22
N LYS A 40 32.35 17.60 -1.46
CA LYS A 40 31.96 16.24 -1.87
C LYS A 40 33.18 15.35 -2.04
N VAL A 41 33.16 14.21 -1.36
CA VAL A 41 34.20 13.18 -1.54
C VAL A 41 33.95 12.46 -2.86
N SER A 42 34.96 12.48 -3.74
CA SER A 42 34.88 11.70 -4.98
C SER A 42 35.20 10.23 -4.70
N LEU A 43 34.24 9.36 -4.97
CA LEU A 43 34.42 7.91 -4.91
C LEU A 43 34.66 7.30 -6.31
N SER A 44 34.84 8.12 -7.36
CA SER A 44 34.99 7.65 -8.74
C SER A 44 36.25 6.81 -9.01
N GLY A 45 37.24 6.91 -8.12
CA GLY A 45 38.45 6.07 -8.18
C GLY A 45 38.34 4.78 -7.37
N LEU A 46 37.26 4.56 -6.64
CA LEU A 46 37.03 3.33 -5.90
C LEU A 46 36.43 2.30 -6.85
N VAL A 47 37.28 1.42 -7.35
CA VAL A 47 36.87 0.34 -8.27
C VAL A 47 37.16 -0.98 -7.57
N VAL A 48 36.18 -1.87 -7.56
CA VAL A 48 36.30 -3.25 -7.06
C VAL A 48 36.05 -4.18 -8.23
N GLU A 49 36.93 -5.15 -8.41
CA GLU A 49 36.72 -6.26 -9.33
C GLU A 49 35.82 -7.30 -8.66
N LEU A 50 34.70 -7.61 -9.29
CA LEU A 50 33.74 -8.60 -8.78
C LEU A 50 33.64 -9.77 -9.75
N ASP A 51 33.62 -10.99 -9.22
CA ASP A 51 33.17 -12.17 -9.91
C ASP A 51 31.70 -12.44 -9.52
N PRO A 52 30.73 -12.18 -10.41
CA PRO A 52 29.33 -12.33 -10.07
C PRO A 52 28.96 -13.75 -9.59
N HIS A 53 29.58 -14.77 -10.15
CA HIS A 53 29.27 -16.15 -9.75
C HIS A 53 29.70 -16.46 -8.32
N GLN A 54 30.87 -15.96 -7.89
CA GLN A 54 31.33 -16.13 -6.50
C GLN A 54 30.45 -15.33 -5.54
N GLU A 55 30.02 -14.14 -5.92
CA GLU A 55 29.13 -13.32 -5.16
C GLU A 55 27.75 -13.98 -5.01
N TRP A 56 27.17 -14.52 -6.12
CA TRP A 56 25.90 -15.25 -6.10
C TRP A 56 25.96 -16.52 -5.26
N GLU A 57 27.07 -17.24 -5.30
CA GLU A 57 27.30 -18.40 -4.43
C GLU A 57 27.28 -17.99 -2.96
N GLN A 58 27.98 -16.91 -2.61
CA GLN A 58 27.99 -16.37 -1.23
C GLN A 58 26.58 -15.96 -0.80
N MET A 59 25.84 -15.22 -1.63
CA MET A 59 24.47 -14.77 -1.36
C MET A 59 23.51 -15.94 -1.19
N TYR A 60 23.64 -16.98 -2.00
CA TYR A 60 22.83 -18.19 -1.88
C TYR A 60 23.01 -18.87 -0.51
N PHE A 61 24.27 -19.11 -0.12
CA PHE A 61 24.53 -19.76 1.17
C PHE A 61 24.21 -18.84 2.36
N GLU A 62 24.31 -17.53 2.21
CA GLU A 62 23.87 -16.57 3.21
C GLU A 62 22.35 -16.63 3.40
N SER A 63 21.59 -16.62 2.31
CA SER A 63 20.13 -16.74 2.32
C SER A 63 19.68 -18.04 3.01
N TRP A 64 20.34 -19.16 2.73
CA TRP A 64 20.10 -20.43 3.41
C TRP A 64 20.36 -20.35 4.92
N ARG A 65 21.47 -19.67 5.33
CA ARG A 65 21.79 -19.45 6.75
C ARG A 65 20.77 -18.57 7.44
N HIS A 66 20.31 -17.50 6.79
CA HIS A 66 19.29 -16.63 7.35
C HIS A 66 18.03 -17.41 7.71
N GLN A 67 17.51 -18.24 6.82
CA GLN A 67 16.34 -19.07 7.13
C GLN A 67 16.63 -20.08 8.23
N ARG A 68 17.77 -20.75 8.18
CA ARG A 68 18.16 -21.71 9.23
C ARG A 68 18.19 -21.10 10.63
N ASP A 69 18.69 -19.87 10.74
CA ASP A 69 19.00 -19.23 12.01
C ASP A 69 17.86 -18.36 12.56
N PHE A 70 16.93 -17.93 11.68
CA PHE A 70 15.89 -16.97 12.04
C PHE A 70 14.46 -17.42 11.76
N PHE A 71 14.26 -18.56 11.09
CA PHE A 71 12.91 -19.09 10.90
C PHE A 71 12.25 -19.41 12.26
N TRP A 72 10.98 -19.07 12.41
CA TRP A 72 10.26 -19.16 13.69
C TRP A 72 10.22 -20.57 14.31
N ASP A 73 10.17 -21.62 13.46
CA ASP A 73 10.27 -23.01 13.89
C ASP A 73 11.71 -23.51 13.70
N PRO A 74 12.46 -23.76 14.79
CA PRO A 74 13.83 -24.30 14.69
C PRO A 74 13.91 -25.66 13.96
N ALA A 75 12.81 -26.40 13.89
CA ALA A 75 12.74 -27.66 13.13
C ALA A 75 12.44 -27.44 11.64
N LEU A 76 12.26 -26.17 11.19
CA LEU A 76 11.98 -25.80 9.80
C LEU A 76 10.81 -26.59 9.19
N GLY A 77 9.74 -26.83 9.97
CA GLY A 77 8.61 -27.66 9.54
C GLY A 77 8.94 -29.14 9.37
N GLY A 78 10.10 -29.60 9.86
CA GLY A 78 10.58 -30.97 9.69
C GLY A 78 11.31 -31.23 8.38
N LEU A 79 11.65 -30.17 7.62
CA LEU A 79 12.37 -30.28 6.35
C LEU A 79 13.86 -30.63 6.58
N ASP A 80 14.42 -31.47 5.68
CA ASP A 80 15.86 -31.61 5.57
C ASP A 80 16.46 -30.38 4.85
N TRP A 81 16.61 -29.29 5.59
CA TRP A 81 17.06 -28.01 5.09
C TRP A 81 18.45 -28.07 4.44
N LYS A 82 19.27 -29.03 4.86
CA LYS A 82 20.58 -29.27 4.27
C LYS A 82 20.46 -29.95 2.90
N ALA A 83 19.61 -30.94 2.78
CA ALA A 83 19.35 -31.59 1.50
C ALA A 83 18.76 -30.61 0.47
N ILE A 84 17.84 -29.77 0.90
CA ILE A 84 17.25 -28.70 0.07
C ILE A 84 18.33 -27.73 -0.41
N ARG A 85 19.23 -27.28 0.48
CA ARG A 85 20.39 -26.47 0.10
C ARG A 85 21.19 -27.11 -1.02
N ASP A 86 21.57 -28.38 -0.83
CA ASP A 86 22.47 -29.07 -1.77
C ASP A 86 21.77 -29.31 -3.12
N GLN A 87 20.46 -29.52 -3.13
CA GLN A 87 19.64 -29.65 -4.33
C GLN A 87 19.66 -28.38 -5.17
N TYR A 88 19.36 -27.22 -4.58
CA TYR A 88 19.30 -25.95 -5.30
C TYR A 88 20.70 -25.40 -5.61
N ALA A 89 21.72 -25.65 -4.77
CA ALA A 89 23.11 -25.25 -5.03
C ALA A 89 23.65 -25.80 -6.34
N ALA A 90 23.17 -26.97 -6.79
CA ALA A 90 23.55 -27.57 -8.07
C ALA A 90 23.19 -26.70 -9.29
N LEU A 91 22.30 -25.72 -9.13
CA LEU A 91 21.88 -24.79 -10.19
C LEU A 91 22.75 -23.55 -10.27
N LEU A 92 23.51 -23.19 -9.22
CA LEU A 92 24.35 -21.98 -9.17
C LEU A 92 25.27 -21.80 -10.39
N PRO A 93 25.99 -22.84 -10.89
CA PRO A 93 26.87 -22.69 -12.05
C PRO A 93 26.14 -22.38 -13.36
N ARG A 94 24.80 -22.48 -13.39
CA ARG A 94 23.99 -22.24 -14.57
C ARG A 94 23.40 -20.84 -14.62
N LEU A 95 23.49 -20.07 -13.54
CA LEU A 95 22.94 -18.73 -13.47
C LEU A 95 23.72 -17.79 -14.37
N GLY A 96 23.01 -17.00 -15.16
CA GLY A 96 23.58 -15.99 -16.07
C GLY A 96 23.26 -14.57 -15.65
N THR A 97 22.28 -14.37 -14.75
CA THR A 97 21.80 -13.05 -14.31
C THR A 97 21.48 -13.00 -12.82
N ARG A 98 21.46 -11.79 -12.26
CA ARG A 98 21.06 -11.55 -10.88
C ARG A 98 19.57 -11.86 -10.64
N GLU A 99 18.74 -11.68 -11.65
CA GLU A 99 17.32 -12.04 -11.61
C GLU A 99 17.14 -13.55 -11.47
N GLU A 100 17.91 -14.35 -12.21
CA GLU A 100 17.87 -15.81 -12.06
C GLU A 100 18.30 -16.27 -10.65
N LEU A 101 19.27 -15.57 -10.03
CA LEU A 101 19.60 -15.81 -8.63
C LEU A 101 18.41 -15.48 -7.73
N ARG A 102 17.72 -14.36 -7.96
CA ARG A 102 16.54 -14.00 -7.17
C ARG A 102 15.46 -15.06 -7.27
N ASP A 103 15.24 -15.59 -8.47
CA ASP A 103 14.25 -16.65 -8.67
C ASP A 103 14.68 -17.94 -7.96
N LEU A 104 15.97 -18.31 -8.03
CA LEU A 104 16.52 -19.47 -7.30
C LEU A 104 16.40 -19.29 -5.77
N LEU A 105 16.64 -18.10 -5.25
CA LEU A 105 16.44 -17.80 -3.83
C LEU A 105 14.95 -17.87 -3.45
N GLY A 106 14.06 -17.43 -4.32
CA GLY A 106 12.62 -17.56 -4.14
C GLY A 106 12.17 -19.00 -4.04
N GLU A 107 12.65 -19.87 -4.93
CA GLU A 107 12.39 -21.32 -4.89
C GLU A 107 12.93 -21.94 -3.60
N LEU A 108 14.18 -21.62 -3.22
CA LEU A 108 14.78 -22.13 -1.98
C LEU A 108 13.94 -21.81 -0.74
N ILE A 109 13.55 -20.52 -0.56
CA ILE A 109 12.78 -20.13 0.62
C ILE A 109 11.31 -20.57 0.53
N GLY A 110 10.79 -20.78 -0.67
CA GLY A 110 9.44 -21.31 -0.91
C GLY A 110 9.23 -22.72 -0.35
N GLU A 111 10.29 -23.53 -0.23
CA GLU A 111 10.23 -24.86 0.38
C GLU A 111 9.77 -24.83 1.85
N LEU A 112 9.95 -23.68 2.53
CA LEU A 112 9.47 -23.50 3.90
C LEU A 112 7.94 -23.48 4.01
N ASN A 113 7.22 -23.37 2.89
CA ASN A 113 5.77 -23.31 2.82
C ASN A 113 5.15 -22.30 3.81
N ASN A 114 5.80 -21.18 4.00
CA ASN A 114 5.30 -20.06 4.79
C ASN A 114 5.07 -18.82 3.93
N SER A 115 4.09 -18.03 4.34
CA SER A 115 3.88 -16.72 3.75
C SER A 115 5.03 -15.77 4.07
N HIS A 116 5.02 -14.60 3.44
CA HIS A 116 6.00 -13.53 3.69
C HIS A 116 7.46 -13.91 3.40
N THR A 117 7.70 -14.94 2.59
CA THR A 117 9.02 -15.29 2.07
C THR A 117 9.26 -14.54 0.76
N TYR A 118 9.95 -13.42 0.83
CA TYR A 118 10.20 -12.53 -0.31
C TYR A 118 11.70 -12.32 -0.51
N VAL A 119 12.10 -12.06 -1.76
CA VAL A 119 13.45 -11.64 -2.14
C VAL A 119 13.37 -10.30 -2.85
N PHE A 120 14.04 -9.29 -2.31
CA PHE A 120 13.97 -7.92 -2.79
C PHE A 120 15.33 -7.31 -3.07
N GLY A 121 15.34 -6.24 -3.89
CA GLY A 121 16.51 -5.40 -4.11
C GLY A 121 17.65 -6.12 -4.84
N GLY A 122 18.86 -5.69 -4.55
CA GLY A 122 20.09 -6.14 -5.18
C GLY A 122 20.48 -5.31 -6.40
N ASP A 123 21.63 -5.63 -6.97
CA ASP A 123 22.12 -4.97 -8.19
C ASP A 123 21.37 -5.51 -9.42
N PRO A 124 20.56 -4.72 -10.10
CA PRO A 124 19.82 -5.17 -11.28
C PRO A 124 20.73 -5.39 -12.51
N GLY A 125 22.04 -5.07 -12.41
CA GLY A 125 22.98 -5.15 -13.52
C GLY A 125 22.64 -4.17 -14.66
N VAL A 126 21.50 -4.33 -15.29
CA VAL A 126 21.02 -3.46 -16.38
C VAL A 126 19.99 -2.46 -15.87
N ARG A 127 20.26 -1.17 -16.04
CA ARG A 127 19.30 -0.10 -15.73
C ARG A 127 18.27 0.03 -16.84
N VAL A 128 17.04 -0.31 -16.55
CA VAL A 128 15.91 -0.07 -17.45
C VAL A 128 15.50 1.41 -17.34
N THR A 129 15.42 2.08 -18.49
CA THR A 129 14.87 3.44 -18.55
C THR A 129 13.36 3.39 -18.24
N ARG A 130 12.96 4.01 -17.14
CA ARG A 130 11.54 4.10 -16.76
C ARG A 130 10.89 5.26 -17.48
N VAL A 131 9.75 5.02 -18.10
CA VAL A 131 8.86 6.06 -18.63
C VAL A 131 7.89 6.47 -17.52
N ASN A 132 7.93 7.73 -17.12
CA ASN A 132 7.07 8.27 -16.07
C ASN A 132 5.88 8.99 -16.75
N THR A 133 4.85 8.24 -17.06
CA THR A 133 3.63 8.74 -17.70
C THR A 133 2.83 9.59 -16.72
N GLY A 134 2.45 10.79 -17.15
CA GLY A 134 1.61 11.70 -16.39
C GLY A 134 0.15 11.27 -16.40
N LEU A 135 -0.56 11.43 -15.26
CA LEU A 135 -1.94 11.01 -15.09
C LEU A 135 -2.85 12.21 -14.77
N LEU A 136 -4.13 12.10 -15.15
CA LEU A 136 -5.13 13.15 -14.99
C LEU A 136 -6.07 12.90 -13.79
N GLY A 137 -5.98 11.75 -13.13
CA GLY A 137 -6.93 11.38 -12.09
C GLY A 137 -8.37 11.27 -12.62
N ALA A 138 -8.52 10.71 -13.81
CA ALA A 138 -9.79 10.57 -14.51
C ALA A 138 -9.79 9.31 -15.38
N ASP A 139 -10.99 8.77 -15.61
CA ASP A 139 -11.22 7.77 -16.65
C ASP A 139 -11.63 8.45 -17.95
N LEU A 140 -11.03 7.99 -19.02
CA LEU A 140 -11.24 8.54 -20.35
C LEU A 140 -11.77 7.46 -21.28
N LYS A 141 -12.71 7.84 -22.14
CA LYS A 141 -13.30 6.97 -23.16
C LYS A 141 -12.96 7.54 -24.55
N ARG A 142 -12.40 6.72 -25.42
CA ARG A 142 -12.18 7.14 -26.80
C ARG A 142 -13.49 7.25 -27.56
N GLU A 143 -13.73 8.38 -28.19
CA GLU A 143 -14.85 8.64 -29.08
C GLU A 143 -14.33 9.31 -30.37
N GLY A 144 -14.20 8.52 -31.44
CA GLY A 144 -13.54 8.96 -32.69
C GLY A 144 -12.06 9.24 -32.49
N ASP A 145 -11.64 10.44 -32.85
CA ASP A 145 -10.24 10.91 -32.73
C ASP A 145 -9.95 11.60 -31.38
N PHE A 146 -10.95 11.73 -30.50
CA PHE A 146 -10.84 12.45 -29.24
C PHE A 146 -11.14 11.53 -28.05
N TYR A 147 -10.87 12.06 -26.87
CA TYR A 147 -11.12 11.36 -25.62
C TYR A 147 -12.09 12.14 -24.75
N ARG A 148 -13.19 11.47 -24.40
CA ARG A 148 -14.20 12.02 -23.52
C ARG A 148 -13.84 11.72 -22.07
N VAL A 149 -13.94 12.69 -21.19
CA VAL A 149 -13.84 12.52 -19.75
C VAL A 149 -15.07 11.75 -19.26
N ALA A 150 -14.89 10.47 -18.99
CA ALA A 150 -15.96 9.59 -18.53
C ALA A 150 -16.24 9.77 -17.05
N ARG A 151 -15.20 10.00 -16.27
CA ARG A 151 -15.26 10.19 -14.82
C ARG A 151 -14.04 10.97 -14.32
N ILE A 152 -14.24 11.86 -13.38
CA ILE A 152 -13.16 12.54 -12.63
C ILE A 152 -13.17 11.99 -11.20
N TYR A 153 -12.04 11.44 -10.75
CA TYR A 153 -11.92 10.93 -9.40
C TYR A 153 -11.87 12.07 -8.39
N ARG A 154 -12.69 11.96 -7.36
CA ARG A 154 -12.76 12.93 -6.28
C ARG A 154 -11.99 12.39 -5.09
N GLY A 155 -10.88 13.02 -4.75
CA GLY A 155 -10.14 12.72 -3.55
C GLY A 155 -10.80 13.24 -2.28
N ASP A 156 -10.11 13.02 -1.16
CA ASP A 156 -10.52 13.61 0.11
C ASP A 156 -9.86 15.00 0.25
N PRO A 157 -10.65 16.07 0.47
CA PRO A 157 -10.09 17.40 0.70
C PRO A 157 -9.17 17.48 1.93
N ALA A 158 -9.37 16.59 2.93
CA ALA A 158 -8.54 16.55 4.13
C ALA A 158 -7.10 16.11 3.82
N ASP A 159 -6.92 15.25 2.82
CA ASP A 159 -5.60 14.71 2.43
C ASP A 159 -4.92 15.54 1.33
N ASN A 160 -5.58 16.60 0.86
CA ASN A 160 -5.12 17.41 -0.26
C ASN A 160 -4.90 16.60 -1.56
N VAL A 161 -5.55 15.47 -1.68
CA VAL A 161 -5.51 14.57 -2.85
C VAL A 161 -6.71 14.89 -3.74
N ARG A 162 -6.46 15.33 -4.97
CA ARG A 162 -7.51 15.63 -5.95
C ARG A 162 -7.02 15.45 -7.38
N SER A 163 -7.96 15.25 -8.29
CA SER A 163 -7.66 15.28 -9.72
C SER A 163 -7.24 16.70 -10.14
N PRO A 164 -6.15 16.85 -10.94
CA PRO A 164 -5.76 18.14 -11.48
C PRO A 164 -6.83 18.78 -12.38
N LEU A 165 -7.77 17.99 -12.89
CA LEU A 165 -8.94 18.50 -13.63
C LEU A 165 -9.93 19.27 -12.74
N GLN A 166 -9.83 19.11 -11.42
CA GLN A 166 -10.64 19.82 -10.42
C GLN A 166 -9.91 20.98 -9.76
N ASP A 167 -8.70 21.30 -10.20
CA ASP A 167 -7.96 22.44 -9.66
C ASP A 167 -8.70 23.76 -9.97
N PRO A 168 -8.62 24.74 -9.07
CA PRO A 168 -9.24 26.05 -9.28
C PRO A 168 -8.81 26.66 -10.62
N GLY A 169 -9.81 27.06 -11.42
CA GLY A 169 -9.58 27.67 -12.74
C GLY A 169 -9.47 26.69 -13.91
N VAL A 170 -9.33 25.38 -13.67
CA VAL A 170 -9.26 24.36 -14.73
C VAL A 170 -10.66 24.10 -15.33
N ALA A 171 -11.67 23.93 -14.49
CA ALA A 171 -13.10 23.83 -14.86
C ALA A 171 -13.40 22.79 -15.97
N VAL A 172 -12.72 21.62 -15.93
CA VAL A 172 -13.05 20.47 -16.78
C VAL A 172 -14.12 19.65 -16.09
N ALA A 173 -15.13 19.23 -16.84
CA ALA A 173 -16.24 18.44 -16.33
C ALA A 173 -16.27 17.03 -16.95
N GLU A 174 -16.95 16.10 -16.26
CA GLU A 174 -17.33 14.83 -16.86
C GLU A 174 -18.22 15.10 -18.09
N GLY A 175 -17.91 14.46 -19.19
CA GLY A 175 -18.55 14.69 -20.48
C GLY A 175 -17.76 15.58 -21.44
N ASP A 176 -16.82 16.40 -20.94
CA ASP A 176 -15.93 17.20 -21.79
C ASP A 176 -14.98 16.29 -22.62
N TYR A 177 -14.53 16.84 -23.74
CA TYR A 177 -13.60 16.18 -24.65
C TYR A 177 -12.20 16.79 -24.51
N LEU A 178 -11.20 15.94 -24.46
CA LEU A 178 -9.81 16.29 -24.62
C LEU A 178 -9.46 16.22 -26.12
N LEU A 179 -9.06 17.33 -26.71
CA LEU A 179 -8.85 17.47 -28.14
C LEU A 179 -7.36 17.50 -28.51
N ALA A 180 -6.50 17.97 -27.59
CA ALA A 180 -5.07 18.06 -27.79
C ALA A 180 -4.33 18.17 -26.44
N VAL A 181 -3.03 17.82 -26.46
CA VAL A 181 -2.07 18.07 -25.37
C VAL A 181 -0.93 18.91 -25.93
N ASN A 182 -0.60 20.02 -25.22
CA ASN A 182 0.42 20.99 -25.67
C ASN A 182 0.21 21.41 -27.14
N HIS A 183 -1.06 21.66 -27.51
CA HIS A 183 -1.55 22.01 -28.84
C HIS A 183 -1.36 20.94 -29.92
N ALA A 184 -0.72 19.80 -29.59
CA ALA A 184 -0.57 18.66 -30.51
C ALA A 184 -1.81 17.73 -30.41
N PRO A 185 -2.38 17.31 -31.55
CA PRO A 185 -3.45 16.32 -31.57
C PRO A 185 -2.95 14.96 -31.05
N PHE A 186 -3.85 14.14 -30.56
CA PHE A 186 -3.51 12.78 -30.16
C PHE A 186 -3.06 11.97 -31.39
N PRO A 187 -1.91 11.26 -31.29
CA PRO A 187 -1.38 10.49 -32.43
C PRO A 187 -2.33 9.35 -32.81
N ALA A 188 -2.66 9.24 -34.08
CA ALA A 188 -3.44 8.14 -34.60
C ALA A 188 -2.71 6.81 -34.40
N GLY A 189 -3.42 5.77 -33.94
CA GLY A 189 -2.88 4.44 -33.74
C GLY A 189 -1.98 4.25 -32.53
N GLN A 190 -1.76 5.29 -31.73
CA GLN A 190 -1.03 5.18 -30.45
C GLN A 190 -2.00 5.19 -29.25
N PRO A 191 -1.61 4.58 -28.11
CA PRO A 191 -2.36 4.71 -26.87
C PRO A 191 -2.44 6.19 -26.43
N PHE A 192 -3.55 6.58 -25.84
CA PHE A 192 -3.76 7.93 -25.28
C PHE A 192 -2.60 8.40 -24.41
N TRP A 193 -2.16 7.52 -23.51
CA TRP A 193 -1.14 7.84 -22.52
C TRP A 193 0.25 8.13 -23.10
N ALA A 194 0.53 7.71 -24.34
CA ALA A 194 1.78 8.05 -25.03
C ALA A 194 1.99 9.57 -25.17
N SER A 195 0.90 10.35 -25.21
CA SER A 195 0.99 11.83 -25.22
C SER A 195 1.41 12.42 -23.86
N PHE A 196 1.47 11.62 -22.82
CA PHE A 196 1.84 12.02 -21.46
C PHE A 196 3.12 11.37 -20.95
N ASP A 197 3.83 10.64 -21.79
CA ASP A 197 5.06 9.95 -21.43
C ASP A 197 6.15 10.94 -21.00
N ASN A 198 6.79 10.63 -19.88
CA ASN A 198 7.79 11.48 -19.21
C ASN A 198 7.28 12.88 -18.78
N LEU A 199 5.96 13.02 -18.63
CA LEU A 199 5.32 14.26 -18.19
C LEU A 199 4.76 14.19 -16.75
N ALA A 200 4.97 13.10 -16.02
CA ALA A 200 4.58 12.99 -14.62
C ALA A 200 5.12 14.18 -13.79
N GLY A 201 4.25 14.84 -13.04
CA GLY A 201 4.57 16.00 -12.22
C GLY A 201 4.82 17.31 -12.98
N LYS A 202 4.70 17.32 -14.31
CA LYS A 202 4.88 18.51 -15.16
C LYS A 202 3.54 19.14 -15.49
N GLU A 203 3.58 20.44 -15.78
CA GLU A 203 2.44 21.18 -16.33
C GLU A 203 2.32 20.93 -17.83
N VAL A 204 1.08 20.75 -18.28
CA VAL A 204 0.72 20.63 -19.70
C VAL A 204 -0.49 21.50 -20.00
N VAL A 205 -0.61 21.88 -21.26
CA VAL A 205 -1.80 22.56 -21.78
C VAL A 205 -2.73 21.50 -22.37
N LEU A 206 -3.95 21.39 -21.85
CA LEU A 206 -5.01 20.58 -22.44
C LEU A 206 -5.95 21.45 -23.22
N THR A 207 -6.18 21.14 -24.49
CA THR A 207 -7.26 21.75 -25.28
C THR A 207 -8.54 20.95 -25.04
N VAL A 208 -9.56 21.60 -24.49
CA VAL A 208 -10.81 20.95 -24.03
C VAL A 208 -12.05 21.63 -24.62
N ASN A 209 -13.12 20.87 -24.82
CA ASN A 209 -14.41 21.39 -25.26
C ASN A 209 -15.55 20.49 -24.73
N ALA A 210 -16.75 21.02 -24.62
CA ALA A 210 -17.97 20.25 -24.35
C ALA A 210 -18.41 19.34 -25.53
N THR A 211 -17.92 19.62 -26.73
CA THR A 211 -18.22 18.86 -27.95
C THR A 211 -16.91 18.40 -28.64
N PRO A 212 -16.94 17.33 -29.45
CA PRO A 212 -15.73 16.81 -30.12
C PRO A 212 -15.30 17.63 -31.34
N VAL A 213 -15.26 18.95 -31.20
CA VAL A 213 -14.84 19.89 -32.25
C VAL A 213 -13.89 20.93 -31.69
N ARG A 214 -12.99 21.46 -32.52
CA ARG A 214 -12.02 22.49 -32.11
C ARG A 214 -12.62 23.87 -32.01
N GLU A 215 -13.68 24.15 -32.76
CA GLU A 215 -14.38 25.45 -32.66
C GLU A 215 -14.98 25.63 -31.27
N GLY A 216 -14.69 26.75 -30.63
CA GLY A 216 -15.12 27.03 -29.25
C GLY A 216 -14.35 26.28 -28.16
N SER A 217 -13.30 25.57 -28.51
CA SER A 217 -12.41 24.94 -27.51
C SER A 217 -11.65 25.97 -26.68
N ARG A 218 -11.22 25.57 -25.51
CA ARG A 218 -10.38 26.36 -24.59
C ARG A 218 -9.17 25.58 -24.15
N ASP A 219 -8.12 26.28 -23.82
CA ASP A 219 -6.92 25.73 -23.21
C ASP A 219 -6.94 25.86 -21.71
N VAL A 220 -6.55 24.80 -21.01
CA VAL A 220 -6.37 24.77 -19.57
C VAL A 220 -5.00 24.21 -19.23
N VAL A 221 -4.36 24.80 -18.23
CA VAL A 221 -3.07 24.28 -17.73
C VAL A 221 -3.35 23.37 -16.55
N VAL A 222 -2.80 22.16 -16.60
CA VAL A 222 -2.91 21.17 -15.53
C VAL A 222 -1.54 20.59 -15.19
N LYS A 223 -1.28 20.37 -13.89
CA LYS A 223 -0.10 19.67 -13.42
C LYS A 223 -0.42 18.18 -13.29
N LEU A 224 0.21 17.36 -14.12
CA LEU A 224 -0.04 15.92 -14.16
C LEU A 224 0.40 15.21 -12.88
N LEU A 225 -0.35 14.21 -12.47
CA LEU A 225 0.00 13.32 -11.36
C LEU A 225 1.08 12.33 -11.79
N ALA A 226 1.93 11.92 -10.85
CA ALA A 226 2.87 10.81 -11.03
C ALA A 226 2.23 9.44 -10.74
N GLY A 227 1.12 9.44 -10.02
CA GLY A 227 0.29 8.29 -9.69
C GLY A 227 -1.10 8.77 -9.28
N ASP A 228 -2.12 7.98 -9.52
CA ASP A 228 -3.51 8.29 -9.14
C ASP A 228 -4.14 7.19 -8.24
N GLY A 229 -3.32 6.27 -7.72
CA GLY A 229 -3.76 5.20 -6.84
C GLY A 229 -4.49 5.70 -5.59
N ASP A 230 -3.85 6.63 -4.87
CA ASP A 230 -4.42 7.22 -3.64
C ASP A 230 -5.71 7.97 -3.93
N LEU A 231 -5.77 8.67 -5.05
CA LEU A 231 -6.97 9.38 -5.49
C LEU A 231 -8.13 8.42 -5.80
N ARG A 232 -7.85 7.33 -6.51
CA ARG A 232 -8.83 6.27 -6.82
C ARG A 232 -9.31 5.59 -5.55
N TYR A 233 -8.41 5.32 -4.63
CA TYR A 233 -8.72 4.76 -3.32
C TYR A 233 -9.63 5.70 -2.51
N ALA A 234 -9.27 6.97 -2.37
CA ALA A 234 -10.07 7.95 -1.64
C ALA A 234 -11.48 8.10 -2.23
N ASP A 235 -11.58 8.13 -3.57
CA ASP A 235 -12.87 8.18 -4.27
C ASP A 235 -13.71 6.93 -4.03
N TRP A 236 -13.10 5.74 -3.99
CA TRP A 236 -13.79 4.49 -3.71
C TRP A 236 -14.33 4.44 -2.27
N VAL A 237 -13.51 4.80 -1.29
CA VAL A 237 -13.91 4.84 0.13
C VAL A 237 -15.04 5.85 0.34
N ARG A 238 -14.90 7.07 -0.23
CA ARG A 238 -15.93 8.11 -0.16
C ARG A 238 -17.26 7.61 -0.72
N ARG A 239 -17.26 6.98 -1.89
CA ARG A 239 -18.48 6.44 -2.51
C ARG A 239 -19.13 5.35 -1.68
N ASN A 240 -18.35 4.46 -1.10
CA ASN A 240 -18.88 3.43 -0.20
C ASN A 240 -19.54 4.06 1.02
N ARG A 241 -18.93 5.09 1.61
CA ARG A 241 -19.50 5.83 2.73
C ARG A 241 -20.83 6.51 2.35
N GLU A 242 -20.85 7.19 1.21
CA GLU A 242 -22.07 7.82 0.67
C GLU A 242 -23.15 6.77 0.38
N TYR A 243 -22.77 5.62 -0.16
CA TYR A 243 -23.68 4.51 -0.45
C TYR A 243 -24.32 3.94 0.82
N VAL A 244 -23.50 3.65 1.84
CA VAL A 244 -24.00 3.17 3.14
C VAL A 244 -24.93 4.21 3.76
N ALA A 245 -24.54 5.49 3.75
CA ALA A 245 -25.40 6.55 4.28
C ALA A 245 -26.73 6.66 3.54
N ALA A 246 -26.71 6.61 2.20
CA ALA A 246 -27.92 6.67 1.39
C ALA A 246 -28.86 5.47 1.63
N LYS A 247 -28.29 4.25 1.70
CA LYS A 247 -29.08 3.02 1.93
C LYS A 247 -29.69 2.93 3.32
N THR A 248 -29.09 3.60 4.31
CA THR A 248 -29.50 3.49 5.72
C THR A 248 -30.13 4.78 6.27
N GLY A 249 -30.37 5.79 5.43
CA GLY A 249 -30.84 7.10 5.88
C GLY A 249 -29.84 7.79 6.84
N GLY A 250 -28.56 7.52 6.69
CA GLY A 250 -27.48 8.08 7.52
C GLY A 250 -27.31 7.43 8.89
N LYS A 251 -27.99 6.30 9.17
CA LYS A 251 -27.97 5.61 10.46
C LYS A 251 -26.71 4.81 10.70
N ILE A 252 -26.12 4.23 9.66
CA ILE A 252 -24.97 3.35 9.74
C ILE A 252 -23.70 4.07 9.28
N ALA A 253 -22.65 3.96 10.07
CA ALA A 253 -21.31 4.41 9.75
C ALA A 253 -20.61 3.45 8.78
N TYR A 254 -19.64 3.97 8.04
CA TYR A 254 -18.72 3.16 7.24
C TYR A 254 -17.29 3.68 7.41
N ILE A 255 -16.39 2.76 7.73
CA ILE A 255 -14.95 3.02 7.73
C ILE A 255 -14.25 1.97 6.89
N HIS A 256 -13.20 2.38 6.17
CA HIS A 256 -12.26 1.47 5.54
C HIS A 256 -10.89 1.61 6.19
N ILE A 257 -10.24 0.49 6.45
CA ILE A 257 -8.91 0.44 7.05
C ILE A 257 -7.96 -0.22 6.03
N PRO A 258 -7.12 0.56 5.31
CA PRO A 258 -6.35 0.04 4.18
C PRO A 258 -5.17 -0.86 4.58
N ASN A 259 -4.64 -0.64 5.77
CA ASN A 259 -3.56 -1.42 6.35
C ASN A 259 -3.58 -1.29 7.87
N MET A 260 -2.80 -2.11 8.54
CA MET A 260 -2.61 -2.05 10.00
C MET A 260 -1.27 -1.36 10.36
N GLY A 261 -0.94 -0.32 9.62
CA GLY A 261 0.18 0.61 9.87
C GLY A 261 -0.29 1.98 10.36
N SER A 262 0.59 2.96 10.26
CA SER A 262 0.29 4.35 10.64
C SER A 262 -0.82 4.97 9.80
N GLU A 263 -0.87 4.67 8.51
CA GLU A 263 -1.90 5.13 7.58
C GLU A 263 -3.28 4.61 7.99
N GLY A 264 -3.42 3.28 8.17
CA GLY A 264 -4.67 2.69 8.61
C GLY A 264 -5.13 3.18 9.97
N LEU A 265 -4.19 3.47 10.90
CA LEU A 265 -4.53 4.07 12.20
C LEU A 265 -5.00 5.52 12.05
N ILE A 266 -4.44 6.29 11.11
CA ILE A 266 -4.92 7.64 10.79
C ILE A 266 -6.33 7.57 10.21
N GLU A 267 -6.57 6.73 9.20
CA GLU A 267 -7.88 6.51 8.59
C GLU A 267 -8.92 6.08 9.63
N PHE A 268 -8.56 5.10 10.48
CA PHE A 268 -9.41 4.68 11.58
C PHE A 268 -9.78 5.86 12.50
N ASN A 269 -8.82 6.64 12.96
CA ASN A 269 -9.10 7.76 13.87
C ASN A 269 -9.91 8.87 13.17
N THR A 270 -9.62 9.15 11.91
CA THR A 270 -10.32 10.19 11.13
C THR A 270 -11.80 9.85 10.95
N TRP A 271 -12.14 8.58 10.75
CA TRP A 271 -13.50 8.20 10.38
C TRP A 271 -14.27 7.43 11.46
N PHE A 272 -13.62 6.88 12.48
CA PHE A 272 -14.29 6.21 13.57
C PHE A 272 -14.97 7.20 14.52
N TYR A 273 -14.21 8.17 15.03
CA TYR A 273 -14.71 9.06 16.08
C TYR A 273 -15.82 10.02 15.63
N PRO A 274 -15.81 10.60 14.43
CA PRO A 274 -16.91 11.47 13.97
C PRO A 274 -18.23 10.74 13.71
N GLN A 275 -18.22 9.42 13.63
CA GLN A 275 -19.39 8.60 13.32
C GLN A 275 -19.93 7.80 14.52
N LEU A 276 -19.46 8.07 15.72
CA LEU A 276 -19.92 7.36 16.95
C LEU A 276 -21.36 7.71 17.37
N ASP A 277 -21.97 8.70 16.74
CA ASP A 277 -23.39 9.05 16.89
C ASP A 277 -24.33 8.13 16.07
N LYS A 278 -23.79 7.28 15.21
CA LYS A 278 -24.55 6.36 14.36
C LYS A 278 -25.06 5.16 15.15
N GLU A 279 -26.12 4.53 14.62
CA GLU A 279 -26.78 3.37 15.23
C GLU A 279 -25.97 2.07 15.09
N GLY A 280 -25.01 2.00 14.17
CA GLY A 280 -24.11 0.88 13.94
C GLY A 280 -23.00 1.23 12.94
N MET A 281 -22.12 0.27 12.65
CA MET A 281 -20.93 0.53 11.80
C MET A 281 -20.58 -0.66 10.89
N VAL A 282 -20.24 -0.38 9.64
CA VAL A 282 -19.54 -1.30 8.75
C VAL A 282 -18.03 -0.98 8.81
N VAL A 283 -17.24 -1.96 9.22
CA VAL A 283 -15.78 -1.90 9.27
C VAL A 283 -15.25 -2.71 8.11
N ASP A 284 -14.71 -2.05 7.10
CA ASP A 284 -14.23 -2.67 5.89
C ASP A 284 -12.71 -2.81 5.95
N VAL A 285 -12.22 -4.05 6.01
CA VAL A 285 -10.80 -4.39 5.94
C VAL A 285 -10.46 -5.16 4.67
N ARG A 286 -11.30 -5.11 3.65
CA ARG A 286 -10.97 -5.68 2.35
C ARG A 286 -9.73 -4.99 1.78
N TRP A 287 -8.86 -5.76 1.15
CA TRP A 287 -7.54 -5.33 0.64
C TRP A 287 -6.59 -4.76 1.72
N ASN A 288 -6.83 -5.06 2.99
CA ASN A 288 -5.92 -4.64 4.04
C ASN A 288 -4.58 -5.37 3.93
N GLY A 289 -3.50 -4.62 3.71
CA GLY A 289 -2.14 -5.17 3.50
C GLY A 289 -1.40 -5.56 4.79
N GLY A 290 -2.08 -5.54 5.95
CA GLY A 290 -1.46 -5.89 7.23
C GLY A 290 -0.66 -4.77 7.89
N GLY A 291 0.10 -5.12 8.90
CA GLY A 291 0.87 -4.20 9.76
C GLY A 291 0.99 -4.73 11.19
N PHE A 292 0.86 -3.83 12.19
CA PHE A 292 1.04 -4.18 13.60
C PHE A 292 0.08 -3.45 14.57
N VAL A 293 -0.91 -2.71 14.07
CA VAL A 293 -1.78 -1.89 14.92
C VAL A 293 -3.18 -2.45 15.12
N SER A 294 -3.48 -3.64 14.59
CA SER A 294 -4.79 -4.28 14.73
C SER A 294 -5.27 -4.38 16.17
N GLN A 295 -4.38 -4.71 17.09
CA GLN A 295 -4.66 -4.79 18.53
C GLN A 295 -5.14 -3.45 19.10
N MET A 296 -4.60 -2.32 18.65
CA MET A 296 -5.01 -0.99 19.10
C MET A 296 -6.42 -0.64 18.60
N ILE A 297 -6.77 -1.09 17.40
CA ILE A 297 -8.09 -0.93 16.79
C ILE A 297 -9.09 -1.86 17.47
N LEU A 298 -8.71 -3.12 17.66
CA LEU A 298 -9.52 -4.13 18.34
C LEU A 298 -9.95 -3.67 19.76
N GLU A 299 -9.02 -3.07 20.53
CA GLU A 299 -9.33 -2.51 21.85
C GLU A 299 -10.46 -1.47 21.82
N ARG A 300 -10.64 -0.73 20.71
CA ARG A 300 -11.73 0.24 20.58
C ARG A 300 -13.07 -0.45 20.39
N PHE A 301 -13.09 -1.54 19.61
CA PHE A 301 -14.30 -2.34 19.38
C PHE A 301 -14.68 -3.22 20.57
N ARG A 302 -13.72 -3.61 21.41
CA ARG A 302 -13.96 -4.36 22.68
C ARG A 302 -14.61 -3.52 23.75
N ARG A 303 -14.57 -2.18 23.67
CA ARG A 303 -15.14 -1.30 24.69
C ARG A 303 -16.65 -1.44 24.72
N LYS A 304 -17.20 -1.64 25.92
CA LYS A 304 -18.63 -1.66 26.18
C LYS A 304 -19.06 -0.34 26.81
N VAL A 305 -20.19 0.18 26.37
CA VAL A 305 -20.84 1.29 27.06
C VAL A 305 -21.34 0.81 28.42
N LEU A 306 -20.85 1.40 29.49
CA LEU A 306 -21.21 1.05 30.85
C LEU A 306 -22.30 1.98 31.39
N SER A 307 -22.28 3.24 31.00
CA SER A 307 -23.24 4.27 31.36
C SER A 307 -23.20 5.45 30.42
N PHE A 308 -24.03 6.44 30.67
CA PHE A 308 -24.05 7.69 29.92
C PHE A 308 -23.91 8.87 30.88
N ASP A 309 -23.11 9.85 30.48
CA ASP A 309 -22.94 11.12 31.15
C ASP A 309 -23.78 12.19 30.49
N ARG A 310 -24.40 13.06 31.26
CA ARG A 310 -25.14 14.21 30.78
C ARG A 310 -24.68 15.47 31.47
N ALA A 311 -24.06 16.38 30.72
CA ALA A 311 -23.69 17.68 31.24
C ALA A 311 -24.90 18.65 31.24
N ARG A 312 -24.92 19.60 32.16
CA ARG A 312 -25.92 20.67 32.17
C ARG A 312 -25.71 21.55 30.95
N GLY A 313 -26.69 21.59 30.03
CA GLY A 313 -26.62 22.34 28.78
C GLY A 313 -25.77 21.68 27.68
N GLY A 314 -25.28 20.46 27.90
CA GLY A 314 -24.53 19.66 26.94
C GLY A 314 -25.30 18.43 26.46
N GLY A 315 -24.70 17.74 25.46
CA GLY A 315 -25.20 16.46 24.97
C GLY A 315 -24.96 15.30 25.94
N VAL A 316 -25.47 14.15 25.56
CA VAL A 316 -25.19 12.87 26.23
C VAL A 316 -23.93 12.27 25.64
N SER A 317 -23.02 11.76 26.45
CA SER A 317 -21.83 11.03 26.02
C SER A 317 -21.79 9.64 26.65
N THR A 318 -21.09 8.72 25.99
CA THR A 318 -20.88 7.37 26.53
C THR A 318 -19.83 7.36 27.64
N TYR A 319 -19.96 6.46 28.60
CA TYR A 319 -18.91 6.11 29.55
C TYR A 319 -18.55 4.62 29.35
N PRO A 320 -17.32 4.25 29.03
CA PRO A 320 -16.16 5.13 28.71
C PRO A 320 -16.40 6.07 27.51
N TYR A 321 -15.76 7.22 27.58
CA TYR A 321 -15.91 8.26 26.56
C TYR A 321 -15.50 7.78 25.16
N ARG A 322 -16.27 8.17 24.14
CA ARG A 322 -16.03 7.77 22.74
C ARG A 322 -16.02 6.25 22.52
N THR A 323 -17.01 5.57 23.04
CA THR A 323 -17.29 4.16 22.81
C THR A 323 -18.40 4.01 21.78
N LEU A 324 -18.24 3.12 20.79
CA LEU A 324 -19.31 2.77 19.85
C LEU A 324 -20.50 2.18 20.63
N ASN A 325 -21.69 2.75 20.41
CA ASN A 325 -22.93 2.31 21.03
C ASN A 325 -23.88 1.73 20.00
N GLY A 326 -23.54 0.58 19.48
CA GLY A 326 -24.33 -0.12 18.48
C GLY A 326 -23.58 -1.32 17.92
N PRO A 327 -24.24 -2.15 17.11
CA PRO A 327 -23.61 -3.26 16.43
C PRO A 327 -22.60 -2.79 15.39
N PHE A 328 -21.66 -3.67 15.08
CA PHE A 328 -20.81 -3.51 13.90
C PHE A 328 -20.66 -4.84 13.17
N VAL A 329 -20.23 -4.77 11.94
CA VAL A 329 -19.88 -5.92 11.10
C VAL A 329 -18.53 -5.67 10.46
N VAL A 330 -17.78 -6.73 10.17
CA VAL A 330 -16.46 -6.65 9.51
C VAL A 330 -16.56 -7.22 8.11
N LEU A 331 -16.09 -6.47 7.12
CA LEU A 331 -15.90 -6.96 5.74
C LEU A 331 -14.45 -7.37 5.54
N THR A 332 -14.22 -8.56 5.00
CA THR A 332 -12.92 -9.05 4.57
C THR A 332 -12.98 -9.66 3.17
N ASN A 333 -11.84 -9.85 2.52
CA ASN A 333 -11.74 -10.55 1.24
C ASN A 333 -10.39 -11.28 1.09
N GLU A 334 -10.24 -12.00 -0.01
CA GLU A 334 -9.08 -12.81 -0.37
C GLU A 334 -7.76 -12.02 -0.51
N PHE A 335 -7.83 -10.69 -0.52
CA PHE A 335 -6.68 -9.78 -0.59
C PHE A 335 -6.32 -9.13 0.75
N ALA A 336 -7.10 -9.42 1.79
CA ALA A 336 -6.75 -9.03 3.16
C ALA A 336 -5.72 -10.02 3.69
N GLY A 337 -4.58 -9.53 4.18
CA GLY A 337 -3.46 -10.38 4.57
C GLY A 337 -2.70 -9.87 5.80
N SER A 338 -1.90 -10.74 6.39
CA SER A 338 -1.07 -10.42 7.56
C SER A 338 -1.92 -9.97 8.76
N ASP A 339 -1.66 -8.80 9.34
CA ASP A 339 -2.50 -8.24 10.40
C ASP A 339 -3.94 -7.94 9.89
N GLY A 340 -4.16 -7.92 8.56
CA GLY A 340 -5.47 -7.90 7.92
C GLY A 340 -6.21 -9.23 7.98
N ASP A 341 -5.52 -10.37 8.17
CA ASP A 341 -6.08 -11.67 8.58
C ASP A 341 -6.32 -11.69 10.09
N ILE A 342 -5.33 -11.22 10.88
CA ILE A 342 -5.36 -11.31 12.35
C ILE A 342 -6.52 -10.51 12.94
N PHE A 343 -6.82 -9.32 12.41
CA PHE A 343 -7.92 -8.50 12.92
C PHE A 343 -9.29 -9.20 12.83
N PRO A 344 -9.76 -9.67 11.66
CA PRO A 344 -11.03 -10.40 11.59
C PRO A 344 -11.00 -11.73 12.36
N ALA A 345 -9.86 -12.44 12.43
CA ALA A 345 -9.71 -13.61 13.29
C ALA A 345 -9.97 -13.27 14.76
N ALA A 346 -9.35 -12.21 15.27
CA ALA A 346 -9.55 -11.75 16.65
C ALA A 346 -11.00 -11.30 16.92
N VAL A 347 -11.65 -10.66 15.94
CA VAL A 347 -13.08 -10.30 16.05
C VAL A 347 -13.97 -11.55 16.20
N GLN A 348 -13.67 -12.63 15.46
CA GLN A 348 -14.39 -13.90 15.57
C GLN A 348 -14.09 -14.62 16.91
N LEU A 349 -12.82 -14.74 17.28
CA LEU A 349 -12.42 -15.36 18.55
C LEU A 349 -13.11 -14.71 19.77
N GLU A 350 -13.23 -13.40 19.78
CA GLU A 350 -13.90 -12.66 20.84
C GLU A 350 -15.41 -12.54 20.65
N LYS A 351 -15.95 -13.05 19.54
CA LYS A 351 -17.38 -12.97 19.19
C LYS A 351 -17.93 -11.54 19.25
N LEU A 352 -17.14 -10.59 18.75
CA LEU A 352 -17.49 -9.18 18.80
C LEU A 352 -18.50 -8.79 17.73
N ALA A 353 -18.35 -9.36 16.52
CA ALA A 353 -19.16 -9.04 15.36
C ALA A 353 -19.07 -10.15 14.30
N PRO A 354 -20.08 -10.29 13.41
CA PRO A 354 -19.96 -11.17 12.26
C PRO A 354 -18.94 -10.63 11.25
N VAL A 355 -18.14 -11.56 10.71
CA VAL A 355 -17.22 -11.32 9.59
C VAL A 355 -17.89 -11.78 8.29
N ILE A 356 -17.90 -10.92 7.28
CA ILE A 356 -18.63 -11.10 6.02
C ILE A 356 -17.65 -10.93 4.85
N GLY A 357 -17.82 -11.70 3.80
CA GLY A 357 -17.03 -11.58 2.57
C GLY A 357 -16.47 -12.89 2.06
N MET A 358 -15.22 -12.90 1.66
CA MET A 358 -14.51 -14.10 1.23
C MET A 358 -13.39 -14.43 2.21
N ARG A 359 -12.96 -15.70 2.21
CA ARG A 359 -11.82 -16.16 3.00
C ARG A 359 -10.59 -15.27 2.72
N SER A 360 -9.94 -14.79 3.77
CA SER A 360 -8.77 -13.93 3.65
C SER A 360 -7.52 -14.70 3.19
N TRP A 361 -6.41 -14.01 2.97
CA TRP A 361 -5.21 -14.58 2.35
C TRP A 361 -4.58 -15.71 3.19
N GLY A 362 -4.41 -15.50 4.48
CA GLY A 362 -3.81 -16.48 5.38
C GLY A 362 -2.29 -16.40 5.45
N GLY A 363 -1.73 -15.24 5.33
CA GLY A 363 -0.31 -15.01 5.54
C GLY A 363 -0.08 -14.22 6.82
N VAL A 364 0.16 -14.91 7.94
CA VAL A 364 0.19 -14.29 9.27
C VAL A 364 1.53 -14.39 10.00
N VAL A 365 2.50 -15.08 9.45
CA VAL A 365 3.83 -15.16 10.03
C VAL A 365 4.51 -13.80 9.94
N GLY A 366 4.96 -13.27 11.07
CA GLY A 366 5.64 -11.97 11.12
C GLY A 366 7.06 -12.07 10.62
N ILE A 367 7.52 -11.02 9.92
CA ILE A 367 8.79 -11.02 9.18
C ILE A 367 9.74 -9.95 9.68
N ARG A 368 11.02 -10.22 9.45
CA ARG A 368 12.09 -9.23 9.36
C ARG A 368 12.68 -9.20 7.95
N GLY A 369 13.42 -8.17 7.64
CA GLY A 369 14.10 -7.97 6.37
C GLY A 369 15.20 -6.94 6.53
N ASP A 370 15.89 -6.97 7.68
CA ASP A 370 16.96 -6.02 8.05
C ASP A 370 18.36 -6.56 7.73
N LYS A 371 18.46 -7.82 7.31
CA LYS A 371 19.72 -8.47 6.96
C LYS A 371 19.97 -8.36 5.46
N LEU A 372 20.96 -7.56 5.09
CA LEU A 372 21.29 -7.33 3.70
C LEU A 372 22.26 -8.39 3.18
N LEU A 373 22.05 -8.81 1.95
CA LEU A 373 23.02 -9.51 1.13
C LEU A 373 24.11 -8.55 0.67
N VAL A 374 25.23 -9.09 0.20
CA VAL A 374 26.42 -8.29 -0.15
C VAL A 374 26.16 -7.24 -1.24
N ASP A 375 25.21 -7.48 -2.14
CA ASP A 375 24.79 -6.55 -3.20
C ASP A 375 23.71 -5.55 -2.75
N GLY A 376 23.37 -5.54 -1.46
CA GLY A 376 22.30 -4.69 -0.90
C GLY A 376 20.88 -5.22 -1.13
N GLY A 377 20.73 -6.40 -1.72
CA GLY A 377 19.48 -7.14 -1.70
C GLY A 377 19.19 -7.73 -0.33
N PHE A 378 17.98 -8.17 -0.10
CA PHE A 378 17.59 -8.87 1.12
C PHE A 378 16.47 -9.86 0.86
N LEU A 379 16.33 -10.80 1.76
CA LEU A 379 15.18 -11.68 1.84
C LEU A 379 14.53 -11.51 3.21
N THR A 380 13.25 -11.80 3.28
CA THR A 380 12.53 -11.75 4.54
C THR A 380 12.69 -13.07 5.30
N GLU A 381 12.85 -12.96 6.61
CA GLU A 381 12.85 -14.10 7.52
C GLU A 381 11.51 -14.16 8.26
N PRO A 382 10.73 -15.25 8.09
CA PRO A 382 9.57 -15.52 8.93
C PRO A 382 10.02 -15.86 10.36
N GLU A 383 10.04 -14.86 11.25
CA GLU A 383 10.64 -15.01 12.59
C GLU A 383 9.66 -15.33 13.70
N TYR A 384 8.38 -14.98 13.54
CA TYR A 384 7.39 -15.18 14.60
C TYR A 384 6.02 -15.55 14.03
N ALA A 385 5.52 -16.70 14.42
CA ALA A 385 4.22 -17.19 14.00
C ALA A 385 3.12 -16.74 14.95
N TRP A 386 1.91 -16.60 14.42
CA TRP A 386 0.71 -16.32 15.19
C TRP A 386 0.03 -17.62 15.60
N TRP A 387 -0.22 -17.78 16.88
CA TRP A 387 -0.87 -18.96 17.46
C TRP A 387 -2.14 -18.55 18.22
N ASP A 388 -3.22 -19.26 17.97
CA ASP A 388 -4.45 -19.08 18.72
C ASP A 388 -4.80 -20.32 19.57
N PRO A 389 -5.49 -20.13 20.73
CA PRO A 389 -5.78 -21.24 21.64
C PRO A 389 -6.76 -22.27 21.10
N GLU A 390 -7.58 -21.94 20.11
CA GLU A 390 -8.63 -22.80 19.55
C GLU A 390 -8.15 -23.56 18.33
N GLN A 391 -7.39 -22.89 17.44
CA GLN A 391 -6.97 -23.41 16.12
C GLN A 391 -5.47 -23.70 16.02
N GLY A 392 -4.67 -23.28 17.01
CA GLY A 392 -3.22 -23.46 16.98
C GLY A 392 -2.55 -22.56 15.94
N TRP A 393 -1.73 -23.13 15.07
CA TRP A 393 -1.01 -22.42 13.98
C TRP A 393 -1.80 -22.35 12.68
N ASP A 394 -3.03 -22.80 12.64
CA ASP A 394 -3.82 -23.07 11.43
C ASP A 394 -4.22 -21.84 10.62
N LEU A 395 -4.03 -20.61 11.12
CA LEU A 395 -4.36 -19.40 10.37
C LEU A 395 -3.37 -19.16 9.22
N GLU A 396 -2.10 -19.54 9.42
CA GLU A 396 -1.09 -19.52 8.35
C GLU A 396 -1.49 -20.49 7.23
N ASN A 397 -1.35 -20.06 5.98
CA ASN A 397 -1.76 -20.79 4.77
C ASN A 397 -3.26 -21.11 4.64
N ARG A 398 -4.08 -20.68 5.61
CA ARG A 398 -5.52 -20.93 5.60
C ARG A 398 -6.36 -19.65 5.47
N GLY A 399 -6.03 -18.63 6.24
CA GLY A 399 -6.81 -17.41 6.36
C GLY A 399 -8.10 -17.55 7.17
N VAL A 400 -8.78 -16.44 7.35
CA VAL A 400 -10.05 -16.35 8.06
C VAL A 400 -11.19 -16.74 7.15
N VAL A 401 -11.93 -17.78 7.53
CA VAL A 401 -13.19 -18.13 6.88
C VAL A 401 -14.27 -17.19 7.45
N PRO A 402 -14.96 -16.39 6.63
CA PRO A 402 -15.99 -15.48 7.14
C PRO A 402 -17.19 -16.25 7.71
N ASP A 403 -17.89 -15.65 8.67
CA ASP A 403 -19.14 -16.21 9.21
C ASP A 403 -20.25 -16.21 8.15
N ILE A 404 -20.19 -15.27 7.23
CA ILE A 404 -21.14 -15.12 6.13
C ILE A 404 -20.35 -14.96 4.83
N GLU A 405 -20.29 -16.03 4.04
CA GLU A 405 -19.61 -16.00 2.75
C GLU A 405 -20.44 -15.26 1.70
N VAL A 406 -19.83 -14.26 1.06
CA VAL A 406 -20.41 -13.49 -0.02
C VAL A 406 -19.32 -13.15 -1.03
N GLN A 407 -19.50 -13.59 -2.27
CA GLN A 407 -18.58 -13.28 -3.36
C GLN A 407 -19.04 -12.06 -4.16
N ASN A 408 -18.13 -11.14 -4.43
CA ASN A 408 -18.33 -10.08 -5.43
C ASN A 408 -17.93 -10.59 -6.81
N LEU A 409 -18.87 -10.74 -7.70
CA LEU A 409 -18.57 -11.16 -9.07
C LEU A 409 -18.06 -9.97 -9.91
N PRO A 410 -17.03 -10.16 -10.76
CA PRO A 410 -16.47 -9.08 -11.58
C PRO A 410 -17.52 -8.33 -12.43
N GLN A 411 -18.48 -9.05 -13.00
CA GLN A 411 -19.57 -8.45 -13.78
C GLN A 411 -20.51 -7.59 -12.93
N ASP A 412 -20.67 -7.88 -11.64
CA ASP A 412 -21.50 -7.11 -10.72
C ASP A 412 -20.76 -5.83 -10.31
N LEU A 413 -19.48 -5.95 -9.97
CA LEU A 413 -18.61 -4.79 -9.69
C LEU A 413 -18.53 -3.84 -10.90
N ALA A 414 -18.44 -4.38 -12.12
CA ALA A 414 -18.46 -3.56 -13.34
C ALA A 414 -19.77 -2.78 -13.54
N ARG A 415 -20.87 -3.25 -12.94
CA ARG A 415 -22.18 -2.57 -12.91
C ARG A 415 -22.38 -1.70 -11.66
N GLY A 416 -21.36 -1.62 -10.80
CA GLY A 416 -21.42 -0.86 -9.55
C GLY A 416 -22.18 -1.55 -8.42
N VAL A 417 -22.35 -2.89 -8.49
CA VAL A 417 -23.00 -3.69 -7.43
C VAL A 417 -21.92 -4.31 -6.55
N ASP A 418 -21.94 -4.02 -5.26
CA ASP A 418 -21.10 -4.61 -4.22
C ASP A 418 -21.96 -5.47 -3.29
N ALA A 419 -22.05 -6.77 -3.61
CA ALA A 419 -22.87 -7.71 -2.84
C ALA A 419 -22.40 -7.90 -1.40
N GLN A 420 -21.09 -7.79 -1.16
CA GLN A 420 -20.51 -7.86 0.18
C GLN A 420 -20.96 -6.67 1.02
N LEU A 421 -20.89 -5.46 0.48
CA LEU A 421 -21.30 -4.24 1.16
C LEU A 421 -22.82 -4.22 1.40
N ASP A 422 -23.62 -4.64 0.42
CA ASP A 422 -25.08 -4.78 0.59
C ASP A 422 -25.44 -5.77 1.69
N ARG A 423 -24.69 -6.90 1.79
CA ARG A 423 -24.92 -7.88 2.84
C ARG A 423 -24.50 -7.33 4.21
N ALA A 424 -23.41 -6.59 4.30
CA ALA A 424 -22.96 -5.95 5.53
C ALA A 424 -23.99 -4.94 6.06
N ILE A 425 -24.56 -4.12 5.16
CA ILE A 425 -25.64 -3.19 5.50
C ILE A 425 -26.86 -3.96 6.04
N ALA A 426 -27.25 -5.02 5.36
CA ALA A 426 -28.40 -5.82 5.79
C ALA A 426 -28.19 -6.51 7.15
N GLU A 427 -26.95 -6.89 7.46
CA GLU A 427 -26.60 -7.56 8.72
C GLU A 427 -26.55 -6.58 9.89
N VAL A 428 -25.92 -5.42 9.72
CA VAL A 428 -25.80 -4.41 10.79
C VAL A 428 -27.12 -3.73 11.15
N LEU A 429 -28.15 -3.83 10.30
CA LEU A 429 -29.49 -3.29 10.53
C LEU A 429 -30.43 -4.27 11.25
N LYS A 430 -30.04 -5.53 11.50
CA LYS A 430 -30.83 -6.49 12.30
C LYS A 430 -30.85 -6.14 13.78
#